data_5fbecefa61cae5fb7dde15626f130153
#
_entry.id   5fbecefa61cae5fb7dde15626f130153
#
_cell.length_a   1.000
_cell.length_b   1.000
_cell.length_c   1.000
_cell.angle_alpha   90.00
_cell.angle_beta   90.00
_cell.angle_gamma   90.00
#
_symmetry.space_group_name_H-M   'P 1'
#
loop_
_entity.id
_entity.type
_entity.pdbx_description
1 polymer ?
#
loop_
_entity_poly.entity_id
_entity_poly.type
_entity_poly.pdbx_seq_one_letter_code
_entity_poly.pdbx_strand_id
1 'polypeptide(L)'
;MDWSNDFAPLSLSSSDTLPDLMLTHLSSWGVVTLVGNDAKSYLQGQVTCDVVQLEKTDSTFGAHCDAKGKVWSVFRLFHHNDGYALFEPKSLIEKQLAEIKKYAIFSKVEIAQSQDVLLGLFGKDAEAVIDSLSPERGDVRPIEGGSAVKIDQQRWLLVLEQSHAISFIDNSIAEKVEQSLWRRFDIEAALPIIEQNEQCEHIPQALNLQALDGISFKKGCYTGQETVARAKYRGINKRAMFIVKGHTANELDEDLDLERAVGENWRGAGKLIASYRFSDGETMGLVVLPNNLESDTQLRLSSQPDSIWSIQPLPYSLDDE
;
A
#
# COMPACT_ATOMS: atom_id res chain seq x y z
N MET A 1 -16.87 17.45 5.02
CA MET A 1 -17.45 16.95 6.28
C MET A 1 -16.33 16.36 7.10
N ASP A 2 -16.35 16.59 8.38
CA ASP A 2 -15.41 15.95 9.31
C ASP A 2 -16.11 14.73 9.94
N TRP A 3 -15.70 13.53 9.55
CA TRP A 3 -16.20 12.26 10.10
C TRP A 3 -15.28 11.70 11.18
N SER A 4 -14.31 12.50 11.67
CA SER A 4 -13.32 12.04 12.66
C SER A 4 -13.96 11.49 13.94
N ASN A 5 -15.15 11.95 14.30
CA ASN A 5 -15.89 11.48 15.48
C ASN A 5 -16.71 10.21 15.22
N ASP A 6 -16.92 9.82 13.96
CA ASP A 6 -17.73 8.64 13.63
C ASP A 6 -16.87 7.36 13.60
N PHE A 7 -15.57 7.50 13.36
CA PHE A 7 -14.61 6.39 13.24
C PHE A 7 -13.68 6.36 14.46
N ALA A 8 -14.08 5.61 15.46
CA ALA A 8 -13.36 5.56 16.74
C ALA A 8 -12.20 4.55 16.72
N PRO A 9 -11.11 4.79 17.49
CA PRO A 9 -10.10 3.77 17.72
C PRO A 9 -10.72 2.51 18.34
N LEU A 10 -10.37 1.35 17.78
CA LEU A 10 -10.71 0.06 18.36
C LEU A 10 -9.47 -0.46 19.10
N SER A 11 -9.52 -0.40 20.45
CA SER A 11 -8.42 -0.89 21.29
C SER A 11 -8.45 -2.41 21.33
N LEU A 12 -7.57 -3.05 20.57
CA LEU A 12 -7.45 -4.50 20.44
C LEU A 12 -6.14 -4.99 21.06
N SER A 13 -6.23 -6.03 21.85
CA SER A 13 -5.09 -6.90 22.18
C SER A 13 -4.73 -7.76 20.96
N SER A 14 -3.51 -8.25 20.91
CA SER A 14 -3.03 -9.14 19.84
C SER A 14 -3.82 -10.45 19.72
N SER A 15 -4.50 -10.86 20.80
CA SER A 15 -5.32 -12.07 20.87
C SER A 15 -6.82 -11.84 20.66
N ASP A 16 -7.27 -10.59 20.51
CA ASP A 16 -8.69 -10.28 20.37
C ASP A 16 -9.21 -10.66 18.99
N THR A 17 -10.45 -11.13 18.94
CA THR A 17 -11.15 -11.37 17.69
C THR A 17 -11.69 -10.06 17.11
N LEU A 18 -11.61 -9.93 15.81
CA LEU A 18 -12.13 -8.76 15.10
C LEU A 18 -13.65 -8.87 14.89
N PRO A 19 -14.35 -7.74 14.81
CA PRO A 19 -15.72 -7.70 14.31
C PRO A 19 -15.84 -8.31 12.90
N ASP A 20 -16.98 -8.90 12.62
CA ASP A 20 -17.25 -9.59 11.37
C ASP A 20 -17.32 -8.63 10.17
N LEU A 21 -17.71 -7.38 10.43
CA LEU A 21 -17.81 -6.32 9.41
C LEU A 21 -17.39 -4.98 10.01
N MET A 22 -16.39 -4.35 9.39
CA MET A 22 -15.85 -3.06 9.79
C MET A 22 -15.83 -2.10 8.61
N LEU A 23 -15.97 -0.82 8.92
CA LEU A 23 -15.89 0.29 7.98
C LEU A 23 -14.92 1.34 8.50
N THR A 24 -14.03 1.83 7.64
CA THR A 24 -13.12 2.92 7.99
C THR A 24 -13.08 4.00 6.91
N HIS A 25 -12.85 5.25 7.32
CA HIS A 25 -12.57 6.36 6.42
C HIS A 25 -11.06 6.45 6.20
N LEU A 26 -10.61 6.20 4.96
CA LEU A 26 -9.20 6.19 4.58
C LEU A 26 -8.69 7.61 4.28
N SER A 27 -8.74 8.50 5.27
CA SER A 27 -8.43 9.94 5.11
C SER A 27 -6.96 10.24 4.82
N SER A 28 -6.05 9.34 5.19
CA SER A 28 -4.61 9.43 4.86
C SER A 28 -4.24 8.86 3.50
N TRP A 29 -5.22 8.34 2.77
CA TRP A 29 -5.07 7.80 1.43
C TRP A 29 -5.70 8.74 0.40
N GLY A 30 -5.30 8.58 -0.86
CA GLY A 30 -5.84 9.33 -1.96
C GLY A 30 -5.83 8.52 -3.26
N VAL A 31 -6.48 9.09 -4.26
CA VAL A 31 -6.54 8.53 -5.60
C VAL A 31 -6.09 9.59 -6.60
N VAL A 32 -5.17 9.21 -7.48
CA VAL A 32 -4.83 9.97 -8.68
C VAL A 32 -5.53 9.34 -9.87
N THR A 33 -6.29 10.14 -10.60
CA THR A 33 -7.01 9.69 -11.81
C THR A 33 -6.30 10.12 -13.08
N LEU A 34 -6.33 9.26 -14.09
CA LEU A 34 -5.88 9.53 -15.45
C LEU A 34 -7.03 9.23 -16.42
N VAL A 35 -7.55 10.27 -17.06
CA VAL A 35 -8.70 10.19 -17.96
C VAL A 35 -8.33 10.78 -19.33
N GLY A 36 -8.80 10.17 -20.40
CA GLY A 36 -8.58 10.66 -21.76
C GLY A 36 -8.09 9.58 -22.72
N ASN A 37 -8.09 9.92 -24.00
CA ASN A 37 -7.80 8.95 -25.07
C ASN A 37 -6.39 8.36 -25.00
N ASP A 38 -5.44 9.11 -24.46
CA ASP A 38 -4.04 8.68 -24.36
C ASP A 38 -3.70 8.16 -22.96
N ALA A 39 -4.66 8.10 -22.02
CA ALA A 39 -4.40 7.71 -20.62
C ALA A 39 -3.69 6.36 -20.51
N LYS A 40 -4.17 5.34 -21.24
CA LYS A 40 -3.59 4.00 -21.26
C LYS A 40 -2.15 3.99 -21.75
N SER A 41 -1.91 4.58 -22.92
CA SER A 41 -0.58 4.59 -23.54
C SER A 41 0.41 5.45 -22.76
N TYR A 42 -0.07 6.58 -22.23
CA TYR A 42 0.75 7.44 -21.39
C TYR A 42 1.17 6.72 -20.10
N LEU A 43 0.21 6.16 -19.38
CA LEU A 43 0.49 5.45 -18.14
C LEU A 43 1.41 4.25 -18.34
N GLN A 44 1.24 3.50 -19.45
CA GLN A 44 2.11 2.38 -19.82
C GLN A 44 3.59 2.78 -19.88
N GLY A 45 3.93 4.00 -20.32
CA GLY A 45 5.30 4.52 -20.37
C GLY A 45 5.81 5.13 -19.05
N GLN A 46 4.98 5.25 -18.03
CA GLN A 46 5.36 5.91 -16.77
C GLN A 46 5.54 4.93 -15.60
N VAL A 47 4.87 3.79 -15.59
CA VAL A 47 4.77 2.91 -14.43
C VAL A 47 5.37 1.52 -14.67
N THR A 48 5.67 0.80 -13.60
CA THR A 48 6.34 -0.51 -13.67
C THR A 48 5.44 -1.65 -14.10
N CYS A 49 4.13 -1.59 -13.79
CA CYS A 49 3.16 -2.63 -14.12
C CYS A 49 2.70 -2.54 -15.59
N ASP A 50 2.09 -3.62 -16.10
CA ASP A 50 1.58 -3.67 -17.47
C ASP A 50 0.14 -3.18 -17.54
N VAL A 51 -0.04 -1.91 -17.87
CA VAL A 51 -1.35 -1.25 -17.99
C VAL A 51 -2.15 -1.76 -19.19
N VAL A 52 -1.44 -2.22 -20.24
CA VAL A 52 -2.09 -2.72 -21.48
C VAL A 52 -2.84 -4.02 -21.21
N GLN A 53 -2.30 -4.87 -20.34
CA GLN A 53 -2.88 -6.17 -19.98
C GLN A 53 -3.89 -6.09 -18.82
N LEU A 54 -4.03 -4.92 -18.19
CA LEU A 54 -4.97 -4.77 -17.08
C LEU A 54 -6.41 -4.79 -17.57
N GLU A 55 -7.14 -5.83 -17.19
CA GLU A 55 -8.57 -5.96 -17.47
C GLU A 55 -9.40 -5.03 -16.57
N LYS A 56 -10.62 -4.71 -17.00
CA LYS A 56 -11.52 -3.80 -16.24
C LYS A 56 -11.94 -4.36 -14.88
N THR A 57 -11.93 -5.67 -14.75
CA THR A 57 -12.30 -6.41 -13.54
C THR A 57 -11.16 -6.61 -12.57
N ASP A 58 -9.94 -6.19 -12.95
CA ASP A 58 -8.73 -6.52 -12.23
C ASP A 58 -8.05 -5.26 -11.66
N SER A 59 -7.24 -5.47 -10.65
CA SER A 59 -6.33 -4.47 -10.11
C SER A 59 -4.91 -5.03 -10.05
N THR A 60 -3.91 -4.16 -10.10
CA THR A 60 -2.51 -4.54 -9.96
C THR A 60 -1.75 -3.55 -9.11
N PHE A 61 -0.67 -3.99 -8.49
CA PHE A 61 0.31 -3.07 -7.94
C PHE A 61 1.14 -2.44 -9.06
N GLY A 62 1.73 -1.30 -8.76
CA GLY A 62 2.71 -0.65 -9.60
C GLY A 62 3.50 0.39 -8.84
N ALA A 63 4.56 0.87 -9.46
CA ALA A 63 5.31 2.01 -8.98
C ALA A 63 5.54 3.03 -10.11
N HIS A 64 5.56 4.30 -9.73
CA HIS A 64 6.07 5.39 -10.54
C HIS A 64 7.48 5.72 -10.05
N CYS A 65 8.45 5.67 -10.93
CA CYS A 65 9.86 5.85 -10.61
C CYS A 65 10.46 7.11 -11.23
N ASP A 66 11.53 7.59 -10.63
CA ASP A 66 12.42 8.57 -11.28
C ASP A 66 13.28 7.90 -12.36
N ALA A 67 14.07 8.68 -13.07
CA ALA A 67 14.96 8.17 -14.13
C ALA A 67 16.06 7.22 -13.59
N LYS A 68 16.33 7.23 -12.29
CA LYS A 68 17.28 6.34 -11.63
C LYS A 68 16.63 5.05 -11.11
N GLY A 69 15.33 4.86 -11.36
CA GLY A 69 14.55 3.71 -10.90
C GLY A 69 14.20 3.76 -9.42
N LYS A 70 14.27 4.94 -8.79
CA LYS A 70 13.81 5.15 -7.42
C LYS A 70 12.34 5.53 -7.39
N VAL A 71 11.61 4.99 -6.43
CA VAL A 71 10.15 5.05 -6.35
C VAL A 71 9.68 6.43 -5.86
N TRP A 72 8.88 7.13 -6.68
CA TRP A 72 8.09 8.28 -6.25
C TRP A 72 6.84 7.85 -5.46
N SER A 73 6.17 6.80 -5.96
CA SER A 73 5.00 6.23 -5.32
C SER A 73 4.85 4.75 -5.63
N VAL A 74 4.24 4.04 -4.68
CA VAL A 74 3.67 2.71 -4.87
C VAL A 74 2.16 2.85 -4.78
N PHE A 75 1.45 2.21 -5.67
CA PHE A 75 0.00 2.33 -5.77
C PHE A 75 -0.64 1.01 -6.17
N ARG A 76 -1.94 0.93 -5.94
CA ARG A 76 -2.82 -0.04 -6.60
C ARG A 76 -3.50 0.63 -7.78
N LEU A 77 -3.32 0.06 -8.97
CA LEU A 77 -3.89 0.54 -10.22
C LEU A 77 -5.13 -0.27 -10.58
N PHE A 78 -6.19 0.42 -10.97
CA PHE A 78 -7.44 -0.19 -11.44
C PHE A 78 -8.20 0.77 -12.37
N HIS A 79 -9.20 0.23 -13.08
CA HIS A 79 -10.13 1.04 -13.84
C HIS A 79 -11.15 1.70 -12.91
N HIS A 80 -11.38 3.00 -13.10
CA HIS A 80 -12.35 3.77 -12.34
C HIS A 80 -13.04 4.78 -13.27
N ASN A 81 -14.37 4.75 -13.29
CA ASN A 81 -15.16 5.54 -14.24
C ASN A 81 -14.64 5.38 -15.69
N ASP A 82 -14.35 6.46 -16.39
CA ASP A 82 -13.87 6.45 -17.78
C ASP A 82 -12.35 6.42 -17.90
N GLY A 83 -11.61 6.10 -16.84
CA GLY A 83 -10.16 6.14 -16.82
C GLY A 83 -9.51 5.13 -15.90
N TYR A 84 -8.36 5.52 -15.38
CA TYR A 84 -7.55 4.77 -14.44
C TYR A 84 -7.45 5.51 -13.12
N ALA A 85 -7.33 4.76 -12.03
CA ALA A 85 -7.11 5.26 -10.69
C ALA A 85 -5.88 4.62 -10.06
N LEU A 86 -5.05 5.42 -9.41
CA LEU A 86 -3.91 5.02 -8.61
C LEU A 86 -4.24 5.32 -7.15
N PHE A 87 -4.47 4.28 -6.37
CA PHE A 87 -4.73 4.38 -4.93
C PHE A 87 -3.41 4.28 -4.17
N GLU A 88 -3.10 5.31 -3.39
CA GLU A 88 -1.81 5.46 -2.71
C GLU A 88 -1.91 6.35 -1.46
N PRO A 89 -0.90 6.37 -0.56
CA PRO A 89 -0.85 7.32 0.53
C PRO A 89 -0.91 8.78 0.05
N LYS A 90 -1.76 9.55 0.69
CA LYS A 90 -2.02 10.96 0.28
C LYS A 90 -0.77 11.84 0.35
N SER A 91 0.16 11.52 1.26
CA SER A 91 1.44 12.23 1.42
C SER A 91 2.33 12.18 0.18
N LEU A 92 2.13 11.20 -0.70
CA LEU A 92 2.93 11.03 -1.93
C LEU A 92 2.40 11.87 -3.09
N ILE A 93 1.11 12.20 -3.10
CA ILE A 93 0.38 12.64 -4.30
C ILE A 93 0.92 13.95 -4.86
N GLU A 94 1.22 14.93 -4.03
CA GLU A 94 1.70 16.24 -4.51
C GLU A 94 2.94 16.09 -5.39
N LYS A 95 3.95 15.37 -4.89
CA LYS A 95 5.20 15.15 -5.59
C LYS A 95 5.02 14.25 -6.80
N GLN A 96 4.26 13.17 -6.68
CA GLN A 96 3.97 12.28 -7.78
C GLN A 96 3.24 13.00 -8.92
N LEU A 97 2.21 13.81 -8.63
CA LEU A 97 1.51 14.58 -9.64
C LEU A 97 2.43 15.53 -10.39
N ALA A 98 3.32 16.22 -9.67
CA ALA A 98 4.30 17.10 -10.29
C ALA A 98 5.21 16.34 -11.26
N GLU A 99 5.65 15.15 -10.88
CA GLU A 99 6.55 14.33 -11.71
C GLU A 99 5.81 13.67 -12.89
N ILE A 100 4.65 13.06 -12.66
CA ILE A 100 3.93 12.34 -13.73
C ILE A 100 3.34 13.29 -14.78
N LYS A 101 3.08 14.54 -14.46
CA LYS A 101 2.59 15.54 -15.41
C LYS A 101 3.66 16.09 -16.34
N LYS A 102 4.95 15.99 -16.00
CA LYS A 102 6.04 16.59 -16.78
C LYS A 102 6.06 16.18 -18.25
N TYR A 103 5.71 14.95 -18.54
CA TYR A 103 5.76 14.39 -19.89
C TYR A 103 4.39 14.31 -20.56
N ALA A 104 3.32 14.75 -19.88
CA ALA A 104 1.95 14.66 -20.39
C ALA A 104 1.57 15.75 -21.39
N ILE A 105 2.43 16.75 -21.63
CA ILE A 105 2.11 17.99 -22.35
C ILE A 105 1.62 17.75 -23.80
N PHE A 106 1.99 16.63 -24.42
CA PHE A 106 1.57 16.25 -25.77
C PHE A 106 0.55 15.11 -25.80
N SER A 107 0.11 14.64 -24.63
CA SER A 107 -0.82 13.54 -24.51
C SER A 107 -2.23 14.05 -24.15
N LYS A 108 -3.25 13.45 -24.76
CA LYS A 108 -4.65 13.74 -24.44
C LYS A 108 -5.05 12.97 -23.19
N VAL A 109 -4.49 13.39 -22.07
CA VAL A 109 -4.72 12.81 -20.74
C VAL A 109 -4.86 13.93 -19.72
N GLU A 110 -5.91 13.86 -18.93
CA GLU A 110 -6.10 14.66 -17.74
C GLU A 110 -5.64 13.84 -16.53
N ILE A 111 -4.75 14.41 -15.72
CA ILE A 111 -4.18 13.77 -14.54
C ILE A 111 -4.47 14.65 -13.34
N ALA A 112 -5.22 14.13 -12.37
CA ALA A 112 -5.65 14.92 -11.22
C ALA A 112 -5.78 14.05 -9.96
N GLN A 113 -5.68 14.68 -8.79
CA GLN A 113 -6.13 14.04 -7.57
C GLN A 113 -7.67 14.04 -7.54
N SER A 114 -8.26 12.87 -7.31
CA SER A 114 -9.70 12.73 -7.15
C SER A 114 -10.20 13.41 -5.86
N GLN A 115 -11.45 13.86 -5.90
CA GLN A 115 -12.18 14.35 -4.73
C GLN A 115 -13.10 13.28 -4.13
N ASP A 116 -13.05 12.05 -4.66
CA ASP A 116 -13.84 10.93 -4.14
C ASP A 116 -13.45 10.62 -2.69
N VAL A 117 -14.42 10.13 -1.96
CA VAL A 117 -14.24 9.65 -0.59
C VAL A 117 -13.78 8.20 -0.63
N LEU A 118 -12.76 7.89 0.15
CA LEU A 118 -12.18 6.56 0.22
C LEU A 118 -12.61 5.88 1.51
N LEU A 119 -13.32 4.76 1.38
CA LEU A 119 -13.74 3.95 2.51
C LEU A 119 -13.11 2.56 2.40
N GLY A 120 -12.67 2.01 3.53
CA GLY A 120 -12.28 0.61 3.65
C GLY A 120 -13.42 -0.18 4.28
N LEU A 121 -13.95 -1.17 3.57
CA LEU A 121 -14.90 -2.15 4.10
C LEU A 121 -14.19 -3.48 4.27
N PHE A 122 -14.18 -4.03 5.48
CA PHE A 122 -13.38 -5.22 5.77
C PHE A 122 -13.95 -6.10 6.88
N GLY A 123 -13.46 -7.33 6.94
CA GLY A 123 -13.96 -8.41 7.78
C GLY A 123 -14.54 -9.54 6.93
N LYS A 124 -14.91 -10.64 7.57
CA LYS A 124 -15.37 -11.86 6.86
C LYS A 124 -16.67 -11.65 6.06
N ASP A 125 -17.48 -10.66 6.44
CA ASP A 125 -18.77 -10.37 5.79
C ASP A 125 -18.67 -9.26 4.72
N ALA A 126 -17.48 -8.70 4.49
CA ALA A 126 -17.30 -7.59 3.56
C ALA A 126 -17.69 -7.94 2.12
N GLU A 127 -17.30 -9.13 1.62
CA GLU A 127 -17.62 -9.55 0.25
C GLU A 127 -19.13 -9.68 0.02
N ALA A 128 -19.87 -10.17 1.01
CA ALA A 128 -21.34 -10.28 0.91
C ALA A 128 -22.01 -8.91 0.76
N VAL A 129 -21.48 -7.88 1.41
CA VAL A 129 -21.96 -6.49 1.23
C VAL A 129 -21.68 -6.02 -0.19
N ILE A 130 -20.48 -6.23 -0.71
CA ILE A 130 -20.11 -5.83 -2.08
C ILE A 130 -20.96 -6.59 -3.11
N ASP A 131 -21.24 -7.88 -2.88
CA ASP A 131 -22.11 -8.68 -3.71
C ASP A 131 -23.55 -8.12 -3.80
N SER A 132 -24.02 -7.44 -2.76
CA SER A 132 -25.31 -6.76 -2.75
C SER A 132 -25.31 -5.42 -3.48
N LEU A 133 -24.14 -4.78 -3.63
CA LEU A 133 -23.98 -3.48 -4.30
C LEU A 133 -23.72 -3.60 -5.80
N SER A 134 -23.20 -4.72 -6.27
CA SER A 134 -22.86 -4.92 -7.68
C SER A 134 -23.25 -6.33 -8.16
N PRO A 135 -23.87 -6.46 -9.33
CA PRO A 135 -24.10 -7.75 -9.97
C PRO A 135 -22.83 -8.31 -10.62
N GLU A 136 -21.83 -7.46 -10.85
CA GLU A 136 -20.55 -7.82 -11.44
C GLU A 136 -19.73 -8.71 -10.50
N ARG A 137 -18.79 -9.44 -11.08
CA ARG A 137 -17.82 -10.25 -10.35
C ARG A 137 -16.42 -9.88 -10.83
N GLY A 138 -15.44 -10.08 -9.98
CA GLY A 138 -14.06 -9.67 -10.19
C GLY A 138 -13.56 -8.83 -9.03
N ASP A 139 -12.32 -8.44 -9.11
CA ASP A 139 -11.65 -7.66 -8.05
C ASP A 139 -11.97 -6.17 -8.14
N VAL A 140 -12.39 -5.70 -9.30
CA VAL A 140 -12.88 -4.32 -9.52
C VAL A 140 -14.32 -4.39 -10.00
N ARG A 141 -15.22 -3.72 -9.28
CA ARG A 141 -16.64 -3.75 -9.56
C ARG A 141 -17.22 -2.33 -9.60
N PRO A 142 -17.93 -1.94 -10.64
CA PRO A 142 -18.70 -0.70 -10.61
C PRO A 142 -19.84 -0.82 -9.58
N ILE A 143 -20.00 0.23 -8.80
CA ILE A 143 -21.09 0.39 -7.84
C ILE A 143 -21.72 1.77 -8.02
N GLU A 144 -22.86 2.00 -7.43
CA GLU A 144 -23.51 3.31 -7.52
C GLU A 144 -22.62 4.39 -6.90
N GLY A 145 -22.30 5.41 -7.69
CA GLY A 145 -21.43 6.53 -7.30
C GLY A 145 -19.94 6.23 -7.30
N GLY A 146 -19.48 5.10 -7.87
CA GLY A 146 -18.04 4.84 -7.95
C GLY A 146 -17.65 3.39 -8.20
N SER A 147 -16.61 2.94 -7.49
CA SER A 147 -16.03 1.61 -7.66
C SER A 147 -15.72 0.94 -6.33
N ALA A 148 -15.89 -0.38 -6.29
CA ALA A 148 -15.38 -1.25 -5.23
C ALA A 148 -14.18 -2.03 -5.76
N VAL A 149 -13.08 -2.06 -4.99
CA VAL A 149 -11.83 -2.71 -5.37
C VAL A 149 -11.40 -3.68 -4.29
N LYS A 150 -11.26 -4.95 -4.63
CA LYS A 150 -10.76 -5.97 -3.72
C LYS A 150 -9.29 -5.74 -3.43
N ILE A 151 -8.96 -5.59 -2.17
CA ILE A 151 -7.57 -5.44 -1.72
C ILE A 151 -6.97 -6.81 -1.42
N ASP A 152 -7.72 -7.63 -0.71
CA ASP A 152 -7.43 -9.03 -0.41
C ASP A 152 -8.74 -9.79 -0.10
N GLN A 153 -8.64 -10.97 0.48
CA GLN A 153 -9.82 -11.82 0.73
C GLN A 153 -10.85 -11.22 1.70
N GLN A 154 -10.43 -10.29 2.55
CA GLN A 154 -11.29 -9.70 3.59
C GLN A 154 -11.47 -8.19 3.46
N ARG A 155 -10.80 -7.53 2.50
CA ARG A 155 -10.80 -6.07 2.40
C ARG A 155 -11.21 -5.58 1.03
N TRP A 156 -12.08 -4.59 1.03
CA TRP A 156 -12.54 -3.86 -0.14
C TRP A 156 -12.33 -2.35 0.06
N LEU A 157 -11.75 -1.71 -0.92
CA LEU A 157 -11.70 -0.26 -1.05
C LEU A 157 -12.95 0.21 -1.81
N LEU A 158 -13.65 1.18 -1.27
CA LEU A 158 -14.73 1.89 -1.95
C LEU A 158 -14.23 3.28 -2.34
N VAL A 159 -14.29 3.61 -3.61
CA VAL A 159 -13.98 4.94 -4.16
C VAL A 159 -15.30 5.55 -4.60
N LEU A 160 -15.82 6.50 -3.83
CA LEU A 160 -17.19 6.98 -3.96
C LEU A 160 -17.27 8.50 -4.07
N GLU A 161 -18.16 8.97 -4.91
CA GLU A 161 -18.62 10.35 -4.87
C GLU A 161 -19.15 10.70 -3.46
N GLN A 162 -18.95 11.95 -3.03
CA GLN A 162 -19.23 12.37 -1.66
C GLN A 162 -20.67 12.04 -1.19
N SER A 163 -21.68 12.26 -2.04
CA SER A 163 -23.09 12.00 -1.68
C SER A 163 -23.36 10.51 -1.42
N HIS A 164 -22.76 9.64 -2.25
CA HIS A 164 -22.90 8.19 -2.11
C HIS A 164 -22.11 7.66 -0.91
N ALA A 165 -20.94 8.22 -0.63
CA ALA A 165 -20.18 7.88 0.56
C ALA A 165 -20.92 8.22 1.86
N ILE A 166 -21.54 9.40 1.94
CA ILE A 166 -22.38 9.80 3.08
C ILE A 166 -23.51 8.80 3.26
N SER A 167 -24.27 8.51 2.18
CA SER A 167 -25.38 7.55 2.23
C SER A 167 -24.90 6.16 2.67
N PHE A 168 -23.75 5.71 2.19
CA PHE A 168 -23.18 4.43 2.56
C PHE A 168 -22.81 4.38 4.05
N ILE A 169 -22.15 5.41 4.57
CA ILE A 169 -21.75 5.51 5.98
C ILE A 169 -22.99 5.52 6.90
N ASP A 170 -24.02 6.29 6.53
CA ASP A 170 -25.24 6.44 7.33
C ASP A 170 -26.08 5.17 7.41
N ASN A 171 -26.10 4.39 6.32
CA ASN A 171 -26.88 3.15 6.23
C ASN A 171 -26.09 1.87 6.56
N SER A 172 -24.77 1.97 6.78
CA SER A 172 -23.93 0.81 7.05
C SER A 172 -24.15 0.28 8.49
N ILE A 173 -24.27 -1.03 8.59
CA ILE A 173 -24.31 -1.76 9.89
C ILE A 173 -22.90 -2.13 10.37
N ALA A 174 -21.87 -1.84 9.59
CA ALA A 174 -20.48 -2.13 9.93
C ALA A 174 -20.03 -1.34 11.15
N GLU A 175 -19.17 -1.95 11.97
CA GLU A 175 -18.50 -1.24 13.05
C GLU A 175 -17.53 -0.20 12.46
N LYS A 176 -17.75 1.06 12.83
CA LYS A 176 -16.93 2.18 12.34
C LYS A 176 -15.66 2.28 13.16
N VAL A 177 -14.52 2.06 12.52
CA VAL A 177 -13.21 1.99 13.16
C VAL A 177 -12.21 2.94 12.52
N GLU A 178 -11.20 3.35 13.28
CA GLU A 178 -10.12 4.19 12.79
C GLU A 178 -9.25 3.47 11.73
N GLN A 179 -8.68 4.23 10.79
CA GLN A 179 -7.88 3.69 9.67
C GLN A 179 -6.57 3.01 10.08
N SER A 180 -6.08 3.18 11.29
CA SER A 180 -4.90 2.46 11.79
C SER A 180 -5.10 0.94 11.74
N LEU A 181 -6.34 0.46 11.97
CA LEU A 181 -6.65 -0.94 11.85
C LEU A 181 -6.55 -1.47 10.41
N TRP A 182 -6.86 -0.64 9.40
CA TRP A 182 -6.62 -0.97 8.00
C TRP A 182 -5.12 -1.16 7.72
N ARG A 183 -4.28 -0.27 8.25
CA ARG A 183 -2.81 -0.35 8.14
C ARG A 183 -2.25 -1.64 8.75
N ARG A 184 -2.82 -2.13 9.85
CA ARG A 184 -2.47 -3.43 10.42
C ARG A 184 -2.54 -4.55 9.37
N PHE A 185 -3.63 -4.63 8.63
CA PHE A 185 -3.80 -5.63 7.57
C PHE A 185 -2.81 -5.47 6.43
N ASP A 186 -2.44 -4.24 6.07
CA ASP A 186 -1.39 -4.02 5.07
C ASP A 186 -0.04 -4.57 5.56
N ILE A 187 0.28 -4.39 6.85
CA ILE A 187 1.49 -4.95 7.45
C ILE A 187 1.44 -6.48 7.46
N GLU A 188 0.32 -7.08 7.87
CA GLU A 188 0.14 -8.54 7.91
C GLU A 188 0.24 -9.16 6.51
N ALA A 189 -0.26 -8.47 5.49
CA ALA A 189 -0.16 -8.89 4.10
C ALA A 189 1.18 -8.50 3.42
N ALA A 190 2.08 -7.87 4.16
CA ALA A 190 3.35 -7.33 3.66
C ALA A 190 3.17 -6.49 2.38
N LEU A 191 2.14 -5.63 2.35
CA LEU A 191 1.91 -4.71 1.25
C LEU A 191 2.77 -3.46 1.45
N PRO A 192 3.50 -2.99 0.42
CA PRO A 192 4.39 -1.85 0.56
C PRO A 192 3.60 -0.55 0.75
N ILE A 193 3.85 0.10 1.87
CA ILE A 193 3.35 1.44 2.18
C ILE A 193 4.57 2.32 2.39
N ILE A 194 4.74 3.33 1.57
CA ILE A 194 5.76 4.35 1.76
C ILE A 194 5.08 5.71 2.00
N GLU A 195 5.75 6.56 2.74
CA GLU A 195 5.31 7.92 3.01
C GLU A 195 6.26 8.94 2.35
N GLN A 196 5.95 10.22 2.45
CA GLN A 196 6.68 11.28 1.75
C GLN A 196 8.20 11.28 2.03
N ASN A 197 8.62 10.96 3.26
CA ASN A 197 10.03 10.91 3.65
C ASN A 197 10.81 9.75 2.99
N GLU A 198 10.13 8.78 2.40
CA GLU A 198 10.73 7.62 1.73
C GLU A 198 10.69 7.72 0.20
N GLN A 199 10.16 8.81 -0.33
CA GLN A 199 10.18 9.04 -1.78
C GLN A 199 11.63 9.09 -2.29
N CYS A 200 11.90 8.36 -3.35
CA CYS A 200 13.24 8.20 -3.96
C CYS A 200 14.30 7.50 -3.11
N GLU A 201 13.91 6.81 -2.03
CA GLU A 201 14.85 6.01 -1.22
C GLU A 201 15.01 4.59 -1.76
N HIS A 202 13.96 3.96 -2.24
CA HIS A 202 13.92 2.56 -2.61
C HIS A 202 13.74 2.35 -4.12
N ILE A 203 14.24 1.21 -4.63
CA ILE A 203 13.83 0.67 -5.93
C ILE A 203 12.62 -0.25 -5.71
N PRO A 204 11.79 -0.52 -6.75
CA PRO A 204 10.59 -1.34 -6.59
C PRO A 204 10.83 -2.73 -5.98
N GLN A 205 11.95 -3.38 -6.32
CA GLN A 205 12.27 -4.71 -5.77
C GLN A 205 12.62 -4.68 -4.27
N ALA A 206 13.16 -3.58 -3.75
CA ALA A 206 13.39 -3.43 -2.32
C ALA A 206 12.08 -3.36 -1.51
N LEU A 207 10.98 -3.04 -2.19
CA LEU A 207 9.61 -3.03 -1.66
C LEU A 207 8.82 -4.28 -2.07
N ASN A 208 9.48 -5.32 -2.54
CA ASN A 208 8.93 -6.62 -2.94
C ASN A 208 7.90 -6.56 -4.09
N LEU A 209 7.86 -5.47 -4.89
CA LEU A 209 6.85 -5.29 -5.92
C LEU A 209 6.89 -6.38 -7.00
N GLN A 210 8.03 -7.05 -7.24
CA GLN A 210 8.09 -8.18 -8.16
C GLN A 210 7.28 -9.38 -7.67
N ALA A 211 7.26 -9.62 -6.34
CA ALA A 211 6.50 -10.71 -5.74
C ALA A 211 4.98 -10.41 -5.65
N LEU A 212 4.60 -9.17 -5.89
CA LEU A 212 3.22 -8.67 -5.90
C LEU A 212 2.72 -8.35 -7.32
N ASP A 213 3.38 -8.87 -8.36
CA ASP A 213 3.09 -8.62 -9.78
C ASP A 213 3.10 -7.13 -10.18
N GLY A 214 3.72 -6.29 -9.35
CA GLY A 214 3.79 -4.83 -9.56
C GLY A 214 4.85 -4.40 -10.58
N ILE A 215 5.63 -5.32 -11.15
CA ILE A 215 6.67 -5.04 -12.13
C ILE A 215 6.52 -5.97 -13.33
N SER A 216 6.28 -5.41 -14.51
CA SER A 216 6.36 -6.17 -15.76
C SER A 216 7.77 -6.06 -16.37
N PHE A 217 8.42 -7.19 -16.57
CA PHE A 217 9.69 -7.30 -17.28
C PHE A 217 9.53 -7.60 -18.77
N LYS A 218 8.28 -7.77 -19.25
CA LYS A 218 7.95 -8.12 -20.62
C LYS A 218 7.35 -6.96 -21.43
N LYS A 219 6.90 -5.90 -20.75
CA LYS A 219 6.33 -4.70 -21.38
C LYS A 219 7.42 -3.85 -22.06
N GLY A 220 6.99 -2.87 -22.84
CA GLY A 220 7.87 -1.85 -23.45
C GLY A 220 8.52 -0.92 -22.41
N CYS A 221 9.27 0.07 -22.90
CA CYS A 221 10.03 0.99 -22.05
C CYS A 221 9.14 1.83 -21.14
N TYR A 222 9.65 2.10 -19.94
CA TYR A 222 9.05 3.02 -18.98
C TYR A 222 10.14 3.75 -18.17
N THR A 223 9.77 4.84 -17.51
CA THR A 223 10.71 5.66 -16.72
C THR A 223 11.35 4.85 -15.60
N GLY A 224 12.69 4.83 -15.55
CA GLY A 224 13.47 4.12 -14.52
C GLY A 224 13.71 2.64 -14.80
N GLN A 225 13.23 2.09 -15.91
CA GLN A 225 13.31 0.67 -16.26
C GLN A 225 14.74 0.10 -16.23
N GLU A 226 15.76 0.87 -16.60
CA GLU A 226 17.14 0.37 -16.68
C GLU A 226 17.62 -0.16 -15.33
N THR A 227 17.43 0.60 -14.24
CA THR A 227 17.81 0.17 -12.89
C THR A 227 16.98 -1.02 -12.42
N VAL A 228 15.67 -1.01 -12.66
CA VAL A 228 14.75 -2.09 -12.31
C VAL A 228 15.14 -3.39 -13.02
N ALA A 229 15.45 -3.33 -14.32
CA ALA A 229 15.92 -4.48 -15.09
C ALA A 229 17.29 -4.98 -14.60
N ARG A 230 18.23 -4.09 -14.31
CA ARG A 230 19.54 -4.47 -13.75
C ARG A 230 19.42 -5.14 -12.39
N ALA A 231 18.49 -4.67 -11.55
CA ALA A 231 18.22 -5.29 -10.25
C ALA A 231 17.80 -6.75 -10.39
N LYS A 232 16.95 -7.07 -11.39
CA LYS A 232 16.55 -8.45 -11.69
C LYS A 232 17.69 -9.26 -12.31
N TYR A 233 18.20 -8.83 -13.46
CA TYR A 233 19.07 -9.68 -14.30
C TYR A 233 20.53 -9.73 -13.85
N ARG A 234 20.99 -8.78 -13.01
CA ARG A 234 22.36 -8.73 -12.46
C ARG A 234 22.42 -8.94 -10.97
N GLY A 235 21.30 -9.19 -10.28
CA GLY A 235 21.26 -9.44 -8.84
C GLY A 235 21.82 -8.28 -8.00
N ILE A 236 21.65 -7.01 -8.46
CA ILE A 236 22.20 -5.85 -7.77
C ILE A 236 21.39 -5.50 -6.53
N ASN A 237 20.10 -5.89 -6.48
CA ASN A 237 19.28 -5.63 -5.31
C ASN A 237 19.74 -6.48 -4.13
N LYS A 238 20.10 -5.81 -3.05
CA LYS A 238 20.56 -6.43 -1.80
C LYS A 238 19.59 -6.23 -0.64
N ARG A 239 18.38 -5.73 -0.91
CA ARG A 239 17.40 -5.36 0.11
C ARG A 239 16.04 -5.90 -0.26
N ALA A 240 15.24 -6.22 0.76
CA ALA A 240 13.85 -6.61 0.63
C ALA A 240 13.05 -6.07 1.82
N MET A 241 11.75 -5.98 1.67
CA MET A 241 10.84 -5.59 2.73
C MET A 241 10.45 -6.82 3.55
N PHE A 242 10.45 -6.69 4.87
CA PHE A 242 10.13 -7.73 5.82
C PHE A 242 9.08 -7.27 6.82
N ILE A 243 8.28 -8.22 7.32
CA ILE A 243 7.47 -8.04 8.50
C ILE A 243 8.35 -8.26 9.72
N VAL A 244 8.25 -7.38 10.70
CA VAL A 244 8.90 -7.54 12.01
C VAL A 244 7.87 -7.43 13.12
N LYS A 245 8.10 -8.17 14.21
CA LYS A 245 7.28 -8.10 15.42
C LYS A 245 8.14 -7.96 16.64
N GLY A 246 7.65 -7.20 17.61
CA GLY A 246 8.29 -7.01 18.89
C GLY A 246 7.30 -6.53 19.93
N HIS A 247 7.77 -6.32 21.14
CA HIS A 247 6.98 -5.76 22.24
C HIS A 247 7.57 -4.41 22.63
N THR A 248 6.71 -3.39 22.75
CA THR A 248 7.10 -2.06 23.19
C THR A 248 6.36 -1.69 24.48
N ALA A 249 7.12 -1.22 25.47
CA ALA A 249 6.56 -0.80 26.77
C ALA A 249 5.74 0.51 26.65
N ASN A 250 6.18 1.40 25.74
CA ASN A 250 5.58 2.70 25.51
C ASN A 250 5.00 2.78 24.10
N GLU A 251 4.20 3.81 23.83
CA GLU A 251 3.83 4.17 22.48
C GLU A 251 5.08 4.35 21.60
N LEU A 252 4.93 4.11 20.32
CA LEU A 252 6.04 4.28 19.39
C LEU A 252 6.29 5.77 19.20
N ASP A 253 7.51 6.20 19.51
CA ASP A 253 8.01 7.53 19.17
C ASP A 253 8.15 7.67 17.64
N GLU A 254 8.43 8.88 17.17
CA GLU A 254 8.72 9.15 15.75
C GLU A 254 10.00 8.46 15.26
N ASP A 255 10.92 8.09 16.17
CA ASP A 255 12.16 7.40 15.86
C ASP A 255 11.95 5.88 15.87
N LEU A 256 11.70 5.35 14.68
CA LEU A 256 11.39 3.94 14.42
C LEU A 256 12.60 3.19 13.82
N ASP A 257 13.82 3.62 14.14
CA ASP A 257 15.05 2.97 13.67
C ASP A 257 15.28 1.64 14.38
N LEU A 258 15.53 0.61 13.57
CA LEU A 258 15.89 -0.73 14.03
C LEU A 258 17.40 -0.93 13.95
N GLU A 259 17.94 -1.57 14.97
CA GLU A 259 19.30 -2.10 15.02
C GLU A 259 19.28 -3.63 14.99
N ARG A 260 20.32 -4.22 14.43
CA ARG A 260 20.57 -5.67 14.43
C ARG A 260 21.79 -6.04 15.25
N ALA A 261 21.76 -7.18 15.89
CA ALA A 261 22.91 -7.75 16.57
C ALA A 261 23.99 -8.18 15.56
N VAL A 262 25.24 -7.82 15.84
CA VAL A 262 26.42 -8.25 15.07
C VAL A 262 27.54 -8.60 16.09
N GLY A 263 27.63 -9.85 16.48
CA GLY A 263 28.45 -10.28 17.61
C GLY A 263 27.97 -9.62 18.90
N GLU A 264 28.86 -8.95 19.61
CA GLU A 264 28.55 -8.22 20.86
C GLU A 264 28.06 -6.77 20.61
N ASN A 265 27.96 -6.34 19.35
CA ASN A 265 27.61 -4.97 18.98
C ASN A 265 26.24 -4.89 18.28
N TRP A 266 25.66 -3.69 18.28
CA TRP A 266 24.47 -3.36 17.52
C TRP A 266 24.81 -2.43 16.37
N ARG A 267 24.18 -2.67 15.22
CA ARG A 267 24.34 -1.85 14.01
C ARG A 267 22.98 -1.52 13.42
N GLY A 268 22.83 -0.32 12.88
CA GLY A 268 21.62 0.10 12.16
C GLY A 268 21.22 -0.94 11.10
N ALA A 269 19.97 -1.31 11.08
CA ALA A 269 19.39 -2.27 10.15
C ALA A 269 18.49 -1.60 9.13
N GLY A 270 17.59 -0.72 9.57
CA GLY A 270 16.63 0.01 8.76
C GLY A 270 15.63 0.75 9.63
N LYS A 271 14.74 1.51 9.01
CA LYS A 271 13.65 2.21 9.68
C LYS A 271 12.33 1.53 9.37
N LEU A 272 11.41 1.46 10.34
CA LEU A 272 10.04 1.01 10.09
C LEU A 272 9.36 1.98 9.13
N ILE A 273 8.86 1.47 8.02
CA ILE A 273 8.09 2.25 7.03
C ILE A 273 6.58 2.25 7.34
N ALA A 274 6.13 1.28 8.11
CA ALA A 274 4.79 1.21 8.67
C ALA A 274 4.83 0.48 10.01
N SER A 275 3.92 0.82 10.93
CA SER A 275 3.80 0.15 12.22
C SER A 275 2.36 0.14 12.72
N TYR A 276 2.05 -0.86 13.54
CA TYR A 276 0.80 -0.98 14.29
C TYR A 276 1.11 -1.56 15.68
N ARG A 277 0.60 -0.91 16.73
CA ARG A 277 0.76 -1.34 18.12
C ARG A 277 -0.58 -1.78 18.70
N PHE A 278 -0.60 -2.98 19.28
CA PHE A 278 -1.74 -3.51 20.00
C PHE A 278 -1.81 -2.92 21.43
N SER A 279 -2.98 -3.01 22.05
CA SER A 279 -3.20 -2.50 23.41
C SER A 279 -2.37 -3.22 24.48
N ASP A 280 -1.96 -4.46 24.23
CA ASP A 280 -1.10 -5.27 25.11
C ASP A 280 0.41 -5.00 24.90
N GLY A 281 0.77 -4.07 23.98
CA GLY A 281 2.16 -3.69 23.70
C GLY A 281 2.83 -4.53 22.60
N GLU A 282 2.20 -5.62 22.12
CA GLU A 282 2.69 -6.26 20.90
C GLU A 282 2.65 -5.26 19.76
N THR A 283 3.71 -5.24 18.95
CA THR A 283 3.87 -4.27 17.88
C THR A 283 4.39 -4.99 16.64
N MET A 284 3.84 -4.63 15.49
CA MET A 284 4.30 -5.13 14.20
C MET A 284 4.66 -3.96 13.28
N GLY A 285 5.50 -4.24 12.29
CA GLY A 285 5.87 -3.24 11.30
C GLY A 285 6.44 -3.82 10.03
N LEU A 286 6.59 -2.97 9.03
CA LEU A 286 7.32 -3.24 7.80
C LEU A 286 8.63 -2.49 7.82
N VAL A 287 9.69 -3.13 7.35
CA VAL A 287 11.03 -2.54 7.27
C VAL A 287 11.78 -3.09 6.05
N VAL A 288 12.58 -2.25 5.41
CA VAL A 288 13.47 -2.66 4.32
C VAL A 288 14.84 -3.02 4.90
N LEU A 289 15.16 -4.31 4.88
CA LEU A 289 16.40 -4.88 5.42
C LEU A 289 17.29 -5.46 4.31
N PRO A 290 18.59 -5.72 4.58
CA PRO A 290 19.39 -6.57 3.72
C PRO A 290 18.72 -7.95 3.51
N ASN A 291 18.65 -8.41 2.27
CA ASN A 291 17.96 -9.66 1.93
C ASN A 291 18.73 -10.94 2.29
N ASN A 292 19.95 -10.81 2.81
CA ASN A 292 20.78 -11.90 3.29
C ASN A 292 20.79 -12.06 4.82
N LEU A 293 19.88 -11.39 5.52
CA LEU A 293 19.74 -11.59 6.96
C LEU A 293 19.09 -12.95 7.25
N GLU A 294 19.61 -13.61 8.27
CA GLU A 294 19.03 -14.85 8.76
C GLU A 294 17.75 -14.56 9.56
N SER A 295 16.81 -15.49 9.52
CA SER A 295 15.50 -15.32 10.17
C SER A 295 15.57 -15.20 11.70
N ASP A 296 16.65 -15.69 12.31
CA ASP A 296 16.94 -15.61 13.74
C ASP A 296 17.74 -14.36 14.13
N THR A 297 18.02 -13.47 13.18
CA THR A 297 18.70 -12.20 13.47
C THR A 297 17.92 -11.41 14.51
N GLN A 298 18.57 -11.12 15.65
CA GLN A 298 17.95 -10.31 16.71
C GLN A 298 17.93 -8.84 16.30
N LEU A 299 16.77 -8.23 16.48
CA LEU A 299 16.52 -6.82 16.21
C LEU A 299 16.06 -6.13 17.50
N ARG A 300 16.25 -4.79 17.56
CA ARG A 300 15.68 -3.92 18.60
C ARG A 300 15.39 -2.53 18.02
N LEU A 301 14.51 -1.78 18.66
CA LEU A 301 14.41 -0.35 18.41
C LEU A 301 15.61 0.38 19.03
N SER A 302 16.22 1.32 18.31
CA SER A 302 17.31 2.14 18.81
C SER A 302 16.89 2.99 20.01
N SER A 303 15.65 3.49 19.99
CA SER A 303 15.03 4.27 21.07
C SER A 303 14.60 3.44 22.28
N GLN A 304 14.49 2.11 22.12
CA GLN A 304 14.11 1.16 23.17
C GLN A 304 15.08 -0.05 23.18
N PRO A 305 16.31 0.11 23.71
CA PRO A 305 17.35 -0.91 23.62
C PRO A 305 17.02 -2.26 24.27
N ASP A 306 16.07 -2.28 25.20
CA ASP A 306 15.60 -3.50 25.85
C ASP A 306 14.47 -4.20 25.06
N SER A 307 13.98 -3.60 23.99
CA SER A 307 12.97 -4.22 23.11
C SER A 307 13.60 -5.36 22.32
N ILE A 308 12.82 -6.43 22.14
CA ILE A 308 13.22 -7.58 21.32
C ILE A 308 12.27 -7.66 20.14
N TRP A 309 12.86 -7.65 18.93
CA TRP A 309 12.13 -7.75 17.68
C TRP A 309 12.66 -8.93 16.86
N SER A 310 11.78 -9.53 16.08
CA SER A 310 12.11 -10.66 15.20
C SER A 310 11.51 -10.49 13.82
N ILE A 311 12.21 -11.02 12.81
CA ILE A 311 11.72 -11.09 11.44
C ILE A 311 10.64 -12.19 11.37
N GLN A 312 9.54 -11.87 10.72
CA GLN A 312 8.42 -12.78 10.51
C GLN A 312 8.43 -13.32 9.08
N PRO A 313 7.86 -14.52 8.84
CA PRO A 313 7.65 -15.03 7.49
C PRO A 313 6.78 -14.08 6.66
N LEU A 314 7.12 -13.92 5.39
CA LEU A 314 6.28 -13.21 4.43
C LEU A 314 5.13 -14.12 3.97
N PRO A 315 3.94 -13.55 3.65
CA PRO A 315 2.81 -14.32 3.12
C PRO A 315 2.99 -14.74 1.64
N TYR A 316 4.10 -14.36 1.03
CA TYR A 316 4.49 -14.71 -0.36
C TYR A 316 5.99 -15.00 -0.46
N SER A 317 6.40 -15.68 -1.53
CA SER A 317 7.81 -15.95 -1.81
C SER A 317 8.49 -14.75 -2.47
N LEU A 318 9.76 -14.52 -2.12
CA LEU A 318 10.63 -13.58 -2.81
C LEU A 318 11.47 -14.24 -3.91
N ASP A 319 11.45 -15.57 -3.97
CA ASP A 319 12.18 -16.33 -4.99
C ASP A 319 11.50 -16.12 -6.34
N ASP A 320 12.29 -15.71 -7.35
CA ASP A 320 11.82 -15.61 -8.72
C ASP A 320 11.44 -17.02 -9.22
N GLU A 321 10.18 -17.23 -9.64
CA GLU A 321 9.77 -18.37 -10.46
C GLU A 321 10.34 -18.27 -11.88
#